data_639aad9da26b9f69a0e91b53525a46a5
#
_entry.id   639aad9da26b9f69a0e91b53525a46a5
#
_cell.length_a   1.000
_cell.length_b   1.000
_cell.length_c   1.000
_cell.angle_alpha   90.00
_cell.angle_beta   90.00
_cell.angle_gamma   90.00
#
_symmetry.space_group_name_H-M   'P 1'
#
loop_
_entity.id
_entity.type
_entity.pdbx_description
1 polymer ?
#
loop_
_entity_poly.entity_id
_entity_poly.type
_entity_poly.pdbx_seq_one_letter_code
_entity_poly.pdbx_strand_id
1 'polypeptide(L)'
;MRIVLHAGFHKTGTTSLQVTLDAHRAALAGFAHFETPQGTPHLSRAAEAARGFCLTVDARALAQGMRDWVARLPPLEGRHLVVSSEDLVGHIPGRFGVVDYRAAVITVPAAVAALAARFPGAEVGVVLTTRAAGPWLRSVHWQLALHPEMMLKQRRFCKEFAPAADFDAVIAPLRAALQGRAEVHVAPMEHLLGQRLAFVDAIYDLIEMPDALRQGLAPTGAHKRRSVEGLADPFVMLNRAKLPPEELEQAKMAMRGVMRMLAGEEG
;
A
#
# COMPACT_ATOMS: atom_id res chain seq x y z
N MET A 1 -10.43 18.77 -13.04
CA MET A 1 -10.43 17.36 -12.63
C MET A 1 -9.12 17.07 -11.91
N ARG A 2 -9.17 16.39 -10.78
CA ARG A 2 -7.98 16.00 -10.01
C ARG A 2 -7.81 14.49 -10.01
N ILE A 3 -6.57 14.06 -10.00
CA ILE A 3 -6.16 12.66 -9.87
C ILE A 3 -5.34 12.53 -8.59
N VAL A 4 -5.74 11.66 -7.69
CA VAL A 4 -4.98 11.33 -6.49
C VAL A 4 -4.42 9.92 -6.62
N LEU A 5 -3.11 9.80 -6.65
CA LEU A 5 -2.37 8.55 -6.65
C LEU A 5 -1.89 8.24 -5.24
N HIS A 6 -2.63 7.42 -4.48
CA HIS A 6 -2.16 6.91 -3.20
C HIS A 6 -1.25 5.71 -3.44
N ALA A 7 0.05 5.97 -3.36
CA ALA A 7 1.13 4.99 -3.46
C ALA A 7 1.79 4.82 -2.07
N GLY A 8 0.98 4.58 -1.04
CA GLY A 8 1.45 4.44 0.34
C GLY A 8 2.41 3.28 0.51
N PHE A 9 3.35 3.41 1.46
CA PHE A 9 4.26 2.30 1.75
C PHE A 9 3.50 1.12 2.36
N HIS A 10 3.98 -0.10 2.13
CA HIS A 10 3.39 -1.29 2.74
C HIS A 10 3.30 -1.16 4.27
N LYS A 11 2.23 -1.67 4.88
CA LYS A 11 2.01 -1.69 6.35
C LYS A 11 1.79 -0.32 6.99
N THR A 12 1.33 0.65 6.22
CA THR A 12 0.99 2.01 6.67
C THR A 12 -0.52 2.31 6.64
N GLY A 13 -1.37 1.26 6.64
CA GLY A 13 -2.83 1.41 6.70
C GLY A 13 -3.55 1.33 5.35
N THR A 14 -2.86 1.03 4.26
CA THR A 14 -3.39 0.99 2.89
C THR A 14 -4.65 0.13 2.76
N THR A 15 -4.69 -1.05 3.38
CA THR A 15 -5.88 -1.92 3.34
C THR A 15 -7.13 -1.24 3.91
N SER A 16 -7.01 -0.54 5.06
CA SER A 16 -8.15 0.18 5.65
C SER A 16 -8.63 1.31 4.74
N LEU A 17 -7.69 2.04 4.12
CA LEU A 17 -8.00 3.07 3.13
C LEU A 17 -8.75 2.49 1.93
N GLN A 18 -8.24 1.41 1.32
CA GLN A 18 -8.83 0.76 0.15
C GLN A 18 -10.23 0.23 0.44
N VAL A 19 -10.44 -0.44 1.57
CA VAL A 19 -11.77 -0.94 1.98
C VAL A 19 -12.75 0.23 2.16
N THR A 20 -12.30 1.36 2.72
CA THR A 20 -13.16 2.54 2.87
C THR A 20 -13.50 3.16 1.52
N LEU A 21 -12.53 3.30 0.59
CA LEU A 21 -12.79 3.78 -0.77
C LEU A 21 -13.81 2.88 -1.49
N ASP A 22 -13.65 1.56 -1.37
CA ASP A 22 -14.58 0.61 -2.00
C ASP A 22 -15.98 0.67 -1.40
N ALA A 23 -16.12 0.84 -0.08
CA ALA A 23 -17.40 1.04 0.57
C ALA A 23 -18.10 2.34 0.13
N HIS A 24 -17.35 3.39 -0.16
CA HIS A 24 -17.89 4.67 -0.62
C HIS A 24 -18.09 4.76 -2.13
N ARG A 25 -17.62 3.79 -2.90
CA ARG A 25 -17.63 3.78 -4.38
C ARG A 25 -18.99 4.10 -4.98
N ALA A 26 -20.05 3.45 -4.50
CA ALA A 26 -21.41 3.66 -5.03
C ALA A 26 -21.95 5.06 -4.71
N ALA A 27 -21.73 5.53 -3.48
CA ALA A 27 -22.21 6.85 -3.04
C ALA A 27 -21.50 8.01 -3.78
N LEU A 28 -20.26 7.80 -4.22
CA LEU A 28 -19.42 8.80 -4.86
C LEU A 28 -19.29 8.60 -6.39
N ALA A 29 -20.05 7.68 -6.99
CA ALA A 29 -19.90 7.31 -8.41
C ALA A 29 -20.08 8.49 -9.38
N GLY A 30 -20.88 9.50 -9.03
CA GLY A 30 -21.06 10.74 -9.82
C GLY A 30 -19.95 11.77 -9.60
N PHE A 31 -19.13 11.64 -8.53
CA PHE A 31 -18.11 12.60 -8.15
C PHE A 31 -16.69 12.11 -8.45
N ALA A 32 -16.38 10.85 -8.13
CA ALA A 32 -15.06 10.27 -8.30
C ALA A 32 -15.12 8.82 -8.77
N HIS A 33 -14.11 8.40 -9.52
CA HIS A 33 -13.83 7.02 -9.88
C HIS A 33 -12.69 6.48 -8.99
N PHE A 34 -12.88 5.29 -8.43
CA PHE A 34 -11.91 4.67 -7.52
C PHE A 34 -11.28 3.43 -8.15
N GLU A 35 -9.94 3.38 -8.16
CA GLU A 35 -9.12 2.24 -8.56
C GLU A 35 -8.44 1.65 -7.31
N THR A 36 -8.81 0.42 -6.95
CA THR A 36 -8.25 -0.32 -5.82
C THR A 36 -7.92 -1.75 -6.24
N PRO A 37 -6.99 -2.46 -5.61
CA PRO A 37 -6.64 -3.83 -5.99
C PRO A 37 -7.82 -4.81 -5.97
N GLN A 38 -8.80 -4.59 -5.07
CA GLN A 38 -9.99 -5.43 -4.97
C GLN A 38 -11.08 -5.03 -5.96
N GLY A 39 -11.24 -3.72 -6.18
CA GLY A 39 -12.32 -3.17 -7.01
C GLY A 39 -12.02 -3.13 -8.50
N THR A 40 -10.75 -3.21 -8.91
CA THR A 40 -10.32 -3.00 -10.29
C THR A 40 -9.14 -3.90 -10.70
N PRO A 41 -9.44 -5.09 -11.26
CA PRO A 41 -8.40 -6.09 -11.56
C PRO A 41 -7.29 -5.61 -12.49
N HIS A 42 -7.55 -4.64 -13.37
CA HIS A 42 -6.54 -4.14 -14.31
C HIS A 42 -5.46 -3.26 -13.65
N LEU A 43 -5.69 -2.73 -12.43
CA LEU A 43 -4.65 -2.06 -11.65
C LEU A 43 -3.49 -3.01 -11.32
N SER A 44 -3.73 -4.33 -11.30
CA SER A 44 -2.68 -5.35 -11.12
C SER A 44 -1.55 -5.22 -12.14
N ARG A 45 -1.84 -4.77 -13.37
CA ARG A 45 -0.81 -4.56 -14.42
C ARG A 45 0.25 -3.54 -14.01
N ALA A 46 -0.19 -2.40 -13.47
CA ALA A 46 0.73 -1.38 -12.96
C ALA A 46 1.49 -1.90 -11.72
N ALA A 47 0.80 -2.57 -10.81
CA ALA A 47 1.38 -3.17 -9.62
C ALA A 47 2.44 -4.23 -9.95
N GLU A 48 2.16 -5.14 -10.89
CA GLU A 48 3.10 -6.15 -11.38
C GLU A 48 4.32 -5.52 -12.05
N ALA A 49 4.12 -4.50 -12.89
CA ALA A 49 5.20 -3.79 -13.55
C ALA A 49 6.12 -3.06 -12.56
N ALA A 50 5.55 -2.41 -11.53
CA ALA A 50 6.32 -1.74 -10.49
C ALA A 50 7.10 -2.74 -9.62
N ARG A 51 6.48 -3.86 -9.22
CA ARG A 51 7.17 -4.93 -8.50
C ARG A 51 8.25 -5.59 -9.37
N GLY A 52 7.96 -5.85 -10.64
CA GLY A 52 8.93 -6.41 -11.60
C GLY A 52 10.15 -5.50 -11.77
N PHE A 53 9.94 -4.18 -11.81
CA PHE A 53 11.03 -3.22 -11.90
C PHE A 53 12.01 -3.32 -10.72
N CYS A 54 11.54 -3.60 -9.51
CA CYS A 54 12.42 -3.80 -8.34
C CYS A 54 13.40 -4.95 -8.53
N LEU A 55 13.05 -5.95 -9.34
CA LEU A 55 13.83 -7.17 -9.52
C LEU A 55 14.71 -7.14 -10.78
N THR A 56 14.23 -6.49 -11.84
CA THR A 56 14.86 -6.55 -13.17
C THR A 56 15.39 -5.23 -13.68
N VAL A 57 14.97 -4.10 -13.07
CA VAL A 57 15.28 -2.72 -13.50
C VAL A 57 14.88 -2.48 -14.98
N ASP A 58 13.85 -3.20 -15.47
CA ASP A 58 13.36 -3.07 -16.84
C ASP A 58 12.39 -1.87 -16.96
N ALA A 59 12.93 -0.74 -17.40
CA ALA A 59 12.16 0.49 -17.60
C ALA A 59 11.14 0.37 -18.75
N ARG A 60 11.38 -0.51 -19.75
CA ARG A 60 10.45 -0.70 -20.87
C ARG A 60 9.23 -1.49 -20.42
N ALA A 61 9.44 -2.56 -19.67
CA ALA A 61 8.35 -3.36 -19.08
C ALA A 61 7.53 -2.51 -18.10
N LEU A 62 8.19 -1.69 -17.27
CA LEU A 62 7.51 -0.74 -16.38
C LEU A 62 6.61 0.22 -17.17
N ALA A 63 7.18 0.91 -18.16
CA ALA A 63 6.43 1.88 -18.96
C ALA A 63 5.27 1.21 -19.73
N GLN A 64 5.44 -0.02 -20.22
CA GLN A 64 4.37 -0.77 -20.88
C GLN A 64 3.25 -1.12 -19.90
N GLY A 65 3.56 -1.66 -18.73
CA GLY A 65 2.55 -2.00 -17.72
C GLY A 65 1.73 -0.78 -17.26
N MET A 66 2.39 0.38 -17.11
CA MET A 66 1.68 1.62 -16.80
C MET A 66 0.74 2.05 -17.94
N ARG A 67 1.17 1.97 -19.20
CA ARG A 67 0.31 2.26 -20.37
C ARG A 67 -0.88 1.29 -20.45
N ASP A 68 -0.64 0.01 -20.28
CA ASP A 68 -1.67 -1.03 -20.36
C ASP A 68 -2.74 -0.86 -19.27
N TRP A 69 -2.32 -0.39 -18.08
CA TRP A 69 -3.26 -0.05 -17.02
C TRP A 69 -4.11 1.16 -17.39
N VAL A 70 -3.49 2.32 -17.69
CA VAL A 70 -4.25 3.56 -17.93
C VAL A 70 -5.13 3.50 -19.18
N ALA A 71 -4.78 2.67 -20.16
CA ALA A 71 -5.59 2.44 -21.35
C ALA A 71 -6.95 1.79 -21.03
N ARG A 72 -7.07 1.12 -19.88
CA ARG A 72 -8.31 0.46 -19.42
C ARG A 72 -9.15 1.32 -18.49
N LEU A 73 -8.64 2.48 -18.08
CA LEU A 73 -9.43 3.43 -17.30
C LEU A 73 -10.60 3.96 -18.12
N PRO A 74 -11.82 4.00 -17.55
CA PRO A 74 -12.98 4.51 -18.23
C PRO A 74 -12.85 6.01 -18.51
N PRO A 75 -13.66 6.56 -19.42
CA PRO A 75 -13.85 8.01 -19.53
C PRO A 75 -14.33 8.57 -18.18
N LEU A 76 -13.68 9.62 -17.69
CA LEU A 76 -14.01 10.17 -16.37
C LEU A 76 -15.14 11.22 -16.41
N GLU A 77 -15.39 11.83 -17.57
CA GLU A 77 -16.49 12.78 -17.78
C GLU A 77 -16.52 13.93 -16.76
N GLY A 78 -15.34 14.44 -16.42
CA GLY A 78 -15.14 15.49 -15.42
C GLY A 78 -15.02 15.00 -13.96
N ARG A 79 -15.28 13.72 -13.67
CA ARG A 79 -15.11 13.14 -12.35
C ARG A 79 -13.63 13.09 -11.94
N HIS A 80 -13.38 13.12 -10.64
CA HIS A 80 -12.05 12.89 -10.09
C HIS A 80 -11.65 11.42 -10.23
N LEU A 81 -10.33 11.15 -10.18
CA LEU A 81 -9.78 9.79 -10.12
C LEU A 81 -8.98 9.62 -8.84
N VAL A 82 -9.27 8.57 -8.11
CA VAL A 82 -8.47 8.15 -6.96
C VAL A 82 -7.95 6.74 -7.21
N VAL A 83 -6.65 6.58 -7.22
CA VAL A 83 -5.96 5.29 -7.37
C VAL A 83 -5.27 4.96 -6.06
N SER A 84 -5.44 3.76 -5.54
CA SER A 84 -4.76 3.31 -4.33
C SER A 84 -4.13 1.94 -4.51
N SER A 85 -2.80 1.88 -4.50
CA SER A 85 -2.04 0.63 -4.46
C SER A 85 -0.65 0.87 -3.89
N GLU A 86 -0.32 0.17 -2.82
CA GLU A 86 1.03 0.15 -2.23
C GLU A 86 2.07 -0.53 -3.12
N ASP A 87 1.64 -1.41 -4.01
CA ASP A 87 2.55 -2.07 -4.96
C ASP A 87 3.16 -1.11 -5.99
N LEU A 88 2.60 0.09 -6.15
CA LEU A 88 3.17 1.12 -7.04
C LEU A 88 4.52 1.66 -6.55
N VAL A 89 4.85 1.52 -5.26
CA VAL A 89 6.21 1.81 -4.75
C VAL A 89 7.18 0.63 -4.91
N GLY A 90 6.70 -0.48 -5.48
CA GLY A 90 7.47 -1.71 -5.69
C GLY A 90 7.23 -2.77 -4.61
N HIS A 91 8.19 -3.68 -4.42
CA HIS A 91 8.09 -4.73 -3.42
C HIS A 91 8.34 -4.24 -1.99
N ILE A 92 7.71 -4.93 -1.04
CA ILE A 92 7.99 -4.76 0.38
C ILE A 92 9.45 -5.13 0.71
N PRO A 93 10.21 -4.30 1.44
CA PRO A 93 11.56 -4.63 1.88
C PRO A 93 11.61 -5.93 2.71
N GLY A 94 12.64 -6.73 2.49
CA GLY A 94 12.82 -8.05 3.10
C GLY A 94 12.30 -9.21 2.26
N ARG A 95 11.75 -8.96 1.06
CA ARG A 95 11.29 -9.98 0.13
C ARG A 95 12.07 -9.90 -1.17
N PHE A 96 12.41 -11.05 -1.75
CA PHE A 96 13.11 -11.18 -3.04
C PHE A 96 14.40 -10.35 -3.16
N GLY A 97 15.12 -10.15 -2.05
CA GLY A 97 16.35 -9.34 -2.04
C GLY A 97 16.15 -7.83 -2.01
N VAL A 98 14.90 -7.35 -2.01
CA VAL A 98 14.61 -5.92 -1.90
C VAL A 98 14.92 -5.43 -0.48
N VAL A 99 15.74 -4.38 -0.38
CA VAL A 99 16.22 -3.87 0.90
C VAL A 99 15.54 -2.56 1.35
N ASP A 100 14.99 -1.79 0.39
CA ASP A 100 14.32 -0.51 0.64
C ASP A 100 13.34 -0.16 -0.50
N TYR A 101 12.77 1.05 -0.46
CA TYR A 101 11.81 1.55 -1.45
C TYR A 101 12.43 2.46 -2.52
N ARG A 102 13.74 2.38 -2.79
CA ARG A 102 14.38 3.25 -3.80
C ARG A 102 13.75 3.16 -5.20
N ALA A 103 13.16 2.02 -5.55
CA ALA A 103 12.45 1.85 -6.81
C ALA A 103 11.27 2.83 -6.98
N ALA A 104 10.66 3.29 -5.88
CA ALA A 104 9.54 4.23 -5.89
C ALA A 104 9.87 5.54 -6.62
N VAL A 105 11.15 5.96 -6.59
CA VAL A 105 11.63 7.17 -7.27
C VAL A 105 11.53 7.06 -8.81
N ILE A 106 11.35 5.87 -9.32
CA ILE A 106 11.14 5.59 -10.75
C ILE A 106 9.71 5.13 -11.03
N THR A 107 9.18 4.20 -10.22
CA THR A 107 7.88 3.56 -10.49
C THR A 107 6.72 4.53 -10.31
N VAL A 108 6.73 5.37 -9.28
CA VAL A 108 5.68 6.37 -9.04
C VAL A 108 5.67 7.46 -10.11
N PRO A 109 6.81 8.08 -10.51
CA PRO A 109 6.86 8.99 -11.65
C PRO A 109 6.40 8.36 -12.98
N ALA A 110 6.66 7.07 -13.20
CA ALA A 110 6.16 6.36 -14.38
C ALA A 110 4.63 6.26 -14.38
N ALA A 111 4.01 5.98 -13.23
CA ALA A 111 2.56 5.97 -13.07
C ALA A 111 1.96 7.38 -13.29
N VAL A 112 2.56 8.42 -12.69
CA VAL A 112 2.15 9.82 -12.87
C VAL A 112 2.22 10.23 -14.35
N ALA A 113 3.32 9.89 -15.05
CA ALA A 113 3.48 10.19 -16.46
C ALA A 113 2.41 9.52 -17.34
N ALA A 114 2.06 8.25 -17.04
CA ALA A 114 1.03 7.51 -17.75
C ALA A 114 -0.37 8.14 -17.51
N LEU A 115 -0.68 8.52 -16.29
CA LEU A 115 -1.95 9.21 -15.94
C LEU A 115 -2.04 10.58 -16.61
N ALA A 116 -0.97 11.39 -16.59
CA ALA A 116 -0.94 12.68 -17.24
C ALA A 116 -1.11 12.58 -18.78
N ALA A 117 -0.53 11.55 -19.40
CA ALA A 117 -0.70 11.29 -20.83
C ALA A 117 -2.13 10.85 -21.17
N ARG A 118 -2.80 10.08 -20.28
CA ARG A 118 -4.18 9.59 -20.47
C ARG A 118 -5.22 10.68 -20.23
N PHE A 119 -4.92 11.61 -19.30
CA PHE A 119 -5.83 12.68 -18.89
C PHE A 119 -5.12 14.05 -18.94
N PRO A 120 -4.91 14.60 -20.15
CA PRO A 120 -4.23 15.89 -20.31
C PRO A 120 -4.96 17.01 -19.55
N GLY A 121 -4.20 17.85 -18.84
CA GLY A 121 -4.73 18.96 -18.05
C GLY A 121 -5.28 18.57 -16.68
N ALA A 122 -5.23 17.30 -16.27
CA ALA A 122 -5.55 16.88 -14.91
C ALA A 122 -4.43 17.28 -13.94
N GLU A 123 -4.79 17.79 -12.77
CA GLU A 123 -3.87 17.98 -11.65
C GLU A 123 -3.62 16.64 -10.95
N VAL A 124 -2.37 16.25 -10.81
CA VAL A 124 -2.01 14.98 -10.16
C VAL A 124 -1.38 15.24 -8.79
N GLY A 125 -1.98 14.67 -7.75
CA GLY A 125 -1.39 14.59 -6.40
C GLY A 125 -0.96 13.16 -6.07
N VAL A 126 0.21 13.01 -5.44
CA VAL A 126 0.70 11.73 -4.94
C VAL A 126 0.59 11.72 -3.42
N VAL A 127 -0.08 10.74 -2.85
CA VAL A 127 -0.20 10.55 -1.40
C VAL A 127 0.66 9.38 -0.97
N LEU A 128 1.56 9.62 -0.02
CA LEU A 128 2.40 8.60 0.61
C LEU A 128 2.01 8.48 2.07
N THR A 129 1.42 7.35 2.46
CA THR A 129 1.21 7.06 3.87
C THR A 129 2.49 6.50 4.48
N THR A 130 2.86 7.01 5.66
CA THR A 130 4.03 6.58 6.42
C THR A 130 3.63 6.05 7.79
N ARG A 131 4.58 5.51 8.52
CA ARG A 131 4.39 4.99 9.88
C ARG A 131 5.69 5.10 10.67
N ALA A 132 5.60 5.25 12.00
CA ALA A 132 6.76 5.26 12.89
C ALA A 132 7.61 3.98 12.70
N ALA A 133 8.93 4.15 12.61
CA ALA A 133 9.89 3.12 12.19
C ALA A 133 9.76 1.79 12.97
N GLY A 134 9.72 1.85 14.30
CA GLY A 134 9.66 0.63 15.14
C GLY A 134 8.37 -0.18 14.90
N PRO A 135 7.18 0.40 15.02
CA PRO A 135 5.91 -0.26 14.69
C PRO A 135 5.85 -0.76 13.24
N TRP A 136 6.40 0.01 12.29
CA TRP A 136 6.45 -0.39 10.89
C TRP A 136 7.29 -1.64 10.68
N LEU A 137 8.54 -1.67 11.17
CA LEU A 137 9.45 -2.82 11.07
C LEU A 137 8.85 -4.09 11.65
N ARG A 138 8.21 -4.00 12.82
CA ARG A 138 7.50 -5.15 13.42
C ARG A 138 6.36 -5.64 12.54
N SER A 139 5.61 -4.72 11.95
CA SER A 139 4.47 -5.06 11.07
C SER A 139 4.93 -5.70 9.76
N VAL A 140 6.04 -5.22 9.18
CA VAL A 140 6.66 -5.82 7.99
C VAL A 140 7.19 -7.22 8.32
N HIS A 141 7.95 -7.36 9.39
CA HIS A 141 8.46 -8.65 9.83
C HIS A 141 7.34 -9.68 10.05
N TRP A 142 6.25 -9.27 10.73
CA TRP A 142 5.06 -10.11 10.89
C TRP A 142 4.50 -10.59 9.54
N GLN A 143 4.32 -9.69 8.58
CA GLN A 143 3.82 -10.03 7.24
C GLN A 143 4.75 -11.04 6.55
N LEU A 144 6.05 -10.85 6.67
CA LEU A 144 7.04 -11.70 6.01
C LEU A 144 7.21 -13.05 6.72
N ALA A 145 7.05 -13.12 8.05
CA ALA A 145 7.10 -14.36 8.81
C ALA A 145 6.02 -15.37 8.39
N LEU A 146 4.93 -14.89 7.75
CA LEU A 146 3.92 -15.75 7.15
C LEU A 146 4.46 -16.55 5.96
N HIS A 147 5.48 -16.04 5.27
CA HIS A 147 6.10 -16.69 4.12
C HIS A 147 7.29 -17.56 4.56
N PRO A 148 7.48 -18.75 3.93
CA PRO A 148 8.51 -19.70 4.32
C PRO A 148 9.94 -19.16 4.14
N GLU A 149 10.14 -18.17 3.27
CA GLU A 149 11.45 -17.58 2.98
C GLU A 149 11.99 -16.71 4.11
N MET A 150 11.13 -16.24 5.03
CA MET A 150 11.57 -15.41 6.16
C MET A 150 12.27 -16.25 7.22
N MET A 151 13.59 -16.06 7.32
CA MET A 151 14.47 -16.79 8.23
C MET A 151 15.01 -15.91 9.38
N LEU A 152 14.80 -14.59 9.33
CA LEU A 152 15.32 -13.67 10.34
C LEU A 152 14.32 -13.52 11.48
N LYS A 153 14.80 -13.71 12.74
CA LYS A 153 14.03 -13.33 13.92
C LYS A 153 13.83 -11.81 13.96
N GLN A 154 12.75 -11.36 14.61
CA GLN A 154 12.31 -9.96 14.61
C GLN A 154 13.42 -8.98 14.99
N ARG A 155 14.17 -9.25 16.05
CA ARG A 155 15.28 -8.38 16.48
C ARG A 155 16.34 -8.19 15.40
N ARG A 156 16.72 -9.27 14.71
CA ARG A 156 17.71 -9.21 13.62
C ARG A 156 17.13 -8.51 12.40
N PHE A 157 15.92 -8.84 12.03
CA PHE A 157 15.20 -8.17 10.93
C PHE A 157 15.11 -6.66 11.16
N CYS A 158 14.65 -6.23 12.35
CA CYS A 158 14.54 -4.81 12.66
C CYS A 158 15.89 -4.08 12.62
N LYS A 159 16.98 -4.74 13.00
CA LYS A 159 18.33 -4.17 12.89
C LYS A 159 18.79 -4.06 11.43
N GLU A 160 18.58 -5.09 10.64
CA GLU A 160 19.05 -5.19 9.26
C GLU A 160 18.27 -4.25 8.33
N PHE A 161 16.94 -4.16 8.52
CA PHE A 161 16.05 -3.33 7.71
C PHE A 161 15.71 -1.96 8.33
N ALA A 162 16.41 -1.53 9.38
CA ALA A 162 16.23 -0.21 9.96
C ALA A 162 16.34 0.93 8.93
N PRO A 163 17.27 0.90 7.96
CA PRO A 163 17.37 1.94 6.92
C PRO A 163 16.12 2.02 6.02
N ALA A 164 15.40 0.91 5.80
CA ALA A 164 14.19 0.92 4.99
C ALA A 164 13.01 1.66 5.65
N ALA A 165 13.09 1.90 6.96
CA ALA A 165 12.11 2.66 7.72
C ALA A 165 12.36 4.18 7.70
N ASP A 166 13.45 4.62 7.11
CA ASP A 166 13.71 6.03 6.79
C ASP A 166 12.99 6.39 5.47
N PHE A 167 11.70 6.70 5.60
CA PHE A 167 10.89 7.06 4.44
C PHE A 167 11.33 8.37 3.79
N ASP A 168 11.95 9.29 4.54
CA ASP A 168 12.43 10.58 4.00
C ASP A 168 13.55 10.39 2.99
N ALA A 169 14.37 9.35 3.15
CA ALA A 169 15.39 8.95 2.18
C ALA A 169 14.82 8.60 0.79
N VAL A 170 13.52 8.25 0.71
CA VAL A 170 12.80 7.96 -0.54
C VAL A 170 11.92 9.14 -0.94
N ILE A 171 11.25 9.77 0.01
CA ILE A 171 10.30 10.86 -0.24
C ILE A 171 11.00 12.09 -0.83
N ALA A 172 12.16 12.46 -0.32
CA ALA A 172 12.89 13.65 -0.81
C ALA A 172 13.29 13.51 -2.30
N PRO A 173 13.96 12.43 -2.75
CA PRO A 173 14.26 12.26 -4.17
C PRO A 173 12.99 12.04 -5.02
N LEU A 174 11.93 11.44 -4.48
CA LEU A 174 10.66 11.30 -5.19
C LEU A 174 10.00 12.67 -5.45
N ARG A 175 10.00 13.58 -4.46
CA ARG A 175 9.55 14.96 -4.65
C ARG A 175 10.33 15.67 -5.74
N ALA A 176 11.67 15.54 -5.74
CA ALA A 176 12.51 16.11 -6.79
C ALA A 176 12.18 15.52 -8.17
N ALA A 177 11.97 14.22 -8.27
CA ALA A 177 11.60 13.54 -9.51
C ALA A 177 10.21 13.93 -10.03
N LEU A 178 9.30 14.38 -9.18
CA LEU A 178 7.94 14.80 -9.53
C LEU A 178 7.76 16.30 -9.65
N GLN A 179 8.80 17.09 -9.41
CA GLN A 179 8.75 18.55 -9.48
C GLN A 179 8.15 19.03 -10.81
N GLY A 180 7.12 19.90 -10.74
CA GLY A 180 6.41 20.42 -11.91
C GLY A 180 5.45 19.42 -12.59
N ARG A 181 5.32 18.17 -12.06
CA ARG A 181 4.45 17.14 -12.62
C ARG A 181 3.36 16.67 -11.66
N ALA A 182 3.66 16.60 -10.38
CA ALA A 182 2.72 16.22 -9.33
C ALA A 182 3.18 16.75 -7.98
N GLU A 183 2.23 17.07 -7.12
CA GLU A 183 2.49 17.42 -5.73
C GLU A 183 2.56 16.14 -4.86
N VAL A 184 3.51 16.09 -3.92
CA VAL A 184 3.70 14.93 -3.04
C VAL A 184 3.27 15.29 -1.62
N HIS A 185 2.20 14.64 -1.18
CA HIS A 185 1.63 14.74 0.16
C HIS A 185 2.05 13.55 1.02
N VAL A 186 2.47 13.81 2.25
CA VAL A 186 2.84 12.75 3.20
C VAL A 186 1.80 12.71 4.33
N ALA A 187 1.23 11.55 4.55
CA ALA A 187 0.20 11.33 5.56
C ALA A 187 0.67 10.28 6.57
N PRO A 188 1.24 10.70 7.73
CA PRO A 188 1.61 9.77 8.80
C PRO A 188 0.38 9.03 9.33
N MET A 189 0.44 7.71 9.36
CA MET A 189 -0.65 6.84 9.82
C MET A 189 -1.14 7.23 11.21
N GLU A 190 -0.24 7.65 12.09
CA GLU A 190 -0.53 8.05 13.45
C GLU A 190 -1.47 9.26 13.52
N HIS A 191 -1.40 10.17 12.55
CA HIS A 191 -2.28 11.35 12.47
C HIS A 191 -3.66 11.03 11.89
N LEU A 192 -3.78 9.92 11.17
CA LEU A 192 -5.03 9.50 10.55
C LEU A 192 -5.91 8.66 11.49
N LEU A 193 -5.30 8.08 12.53
CA LEU A 193 -6.02 7.31 13.54
C LEU A 193 -6.87 8.25 14.40
N GLY A 194 -8.19 7.99 14.44
CA GLY A 194 -9.13 8.78 15.24
C GLY A 194 -9.91 9.85 14.45
N GLN A 195 -9.57 10.11 13.20
CA GLN A 195 -10.42 10.89 12.30
C GLN A 195 -11.68 10.10 11.91
N ARG A 196 -12.78 10.81 11.63
CA ARG A 196 -14.09 10.18 11.34
C ARG A 196 -14.07 9.19 10.18
N LEU A 197 -13.45 9.57 9.09
CA LEU A 197 -13.27 8.72 7.90
C LEU A 197 -11.84 8.16 7.81
N ALA A 198 -11.03 8.40 8.86
CA ALA A 198 -9.68 7.88 8.99
C ALA A 198 -8.79 8.20 7.76
N PHE A 199 -8.28 7.14 7.12
CA PHE A 199 -7.26 7.27 6.07
C PHE A 199 -7.73 7.98 4.80
N VAL A 200 -9.04 8.07 4.55
CA VAL A 200 -9.55 8.65 3.30
C VAL A 200 -9.77 10.16 3.38
N ASP A 201 -9.83 10.75 4.60
CA ASP A 201 -10.06 12.20 4.74
C ASP A 201 -9.01 13.00 3.98
N ALA A 202 -7.72 12.65 4.11
CA ALA A 202 -6.63 13.32 3.38
C ALA A 202 -6.78 13.21 1.83
N ILE A 203 -7.35 12.11 1.33
CA ILE A 203 -7.62 11.96 -0.11
C ILE A 203 -8.80 12.82 -0.53
N TYR A 204 -9.85 12.86 0.29
CA TYR A 204 -11.05 13.64 0.02
C TYR A 204 -10.78 15.16 0.06
N ASP A 205 -9.85 15.60 0.90
CA ASP A 205 -9.37 16.99 0.89
C ASP A 205 -8.69 17.34 -0.45
N LEU A 206 -7.85 16.45 -0.97
CA LEU A 206 -7.11 16.66 -2.21
C LEU A 206 -8.01 16.69 -3.45
N ILE A 207 -9.13 15.99 -3.46
CA ILE A 207 -10.13 16.08 -4.54
C ILE A 207 -11.20 17.15 -4.25
N GLU A 208 -11.00 17.98 -3.23
CA GLU A 208 -11.92 19.06 -2.83
C GLU A 208 -13.37 18.56 -2.68
N MET A 209 -13.53 17.43 -1.97
CA MET A 209 -14.84 16.84 -1.78
C MET A 209 -15.76 17.79 -0.99
N PRO A 210 -16.94 18.14 -1.52
CA PRO A 210 -17.90 18.97 -0.80
C PRO A 210 -18.30 18.35 0.55
N ASP A 211 -18.41 19.19 1.58
CA ASP A 211 -18.79 18.75 2.94
C ASP A 211 -20.12 17.99 2.97
N ALA A 212 -21.08 18.41 2.16
CA ALA A 212 -22.38 17.73 2.07
C ALA A 212 -22.26 16.27 1.61
N LEU A 213 -21.36 15.97 0.65
CA LEU A 213 -21.08 14.59 0.24
C LEU A 213 -20.34 13.84 1.35
N ARG A 214 -19.33 14.47 1.95
CA ARG A 214 -18.53 13.86 3.02
C ARG A 214 -19.35 13.50 4.25
N GLN A 215 -20.30 14.34 4.66
CA GLN A 215 -21.20 14.09 5.79
C GLN A 215 -22.11 12.89 5.59
N GLY A 216 -22.52 12.63 4.35
CA GLY A 216 -23.34 11.49 3.98
C GLY A 216 -22.62 10.13 3.99
N LEU A 217 -21.27 10.12 4.12
CA LEU A 217 -20.50 8.87 4.10
C LEU A 217 -20.45 8.23 5.49
N ALA A 218 -20.68 6.91 5.53
CA ALA A 218 -20.54 6.15 6.76
C ALA A 218 -19.05 5.88 7.09
N PRO A 219 -18.63 6.04 8.36
CA PRO A 219 -17.31 5.59 8.75
C PRO A 219 -17.22 4.07 8.62
N THR A 220 -16.17 3.58 7.99
CA THR A 220 -15.85 2.15 7.98
C THR A 220 -15.01 1.83 9.21
N GLY A 221 -15.32 0.73 9.89
CA GLY A 221 -14.54 0.28 11.04
C GLY A 221 -13.07 0.08 10.65
N ALA A 222 -12.15 0.34 11.58
CA ALA A 222 -10.73 0.07 11.35
C ALA A 222 -10.53 -1.43 11.08
N HIS A 223 -10.19 -1.80 9.86
CA HIS A 223 -9.82 -3.17 9.49
C HIS A 223 -8.43 -3.50 10.08
N LYS A 224 -8.39 -3.66 11.39
CA LYS A 224 -7.18 -4.11 12.09
C LYS A 224 -7.03 -5.62 11.84
N ARG A 225 -6.25 -5.99 10.85
CA ARG A 225 -5.58 -7.30 10.92
C ARG A 225 -4.55 -7.19 12.04
N ARG A 226 -4.97 -7.50 13.27
CA ARG A 226 -4.03 -7.60 14.38
C ARG A 226 -3.00 -8.66 14.04
N SER A 227 -1.71 -8.26 14.01
CA SER A 227 -0.64 -9.21 14.20
C SER A 227 -0.88 -9.86 15.56
N VAL A 228 -0.97 -11.18 15.62
CA VAL A 228 -1.02 -11.86 16.91
C VAL A 228 0.37 -11.66 17.54
N GLU A 229 0.41 -10.84 18.58
CA GLU A 229 1.66 -10.46 19.23
C GLU A 229 2.38 -11.73 19.70
N GLY A 230 3.70 -11.78 19.50
CA GLY A 230 4.52 -12.92 19.89
C GLY A 230 4.64 -14.05 18.86
N LEU A 231 3.82 -14.13 17.80
CA LEU A 231 3.88 -15.25 16.84
C LEU A 231 4.94 -15.12 15.74
N ALA A 232 5.47 -13.92 15.48
CA ALA A 232 6.40 -13.73 14.36
C ALA A 232 7.67 -14.61 14.48
N ASP A 233 8.32 -14.61 15.64
CA ASP A 233 9.51 -15.43 15.87
C ASP A 233 9.22 -16.94 15.89
N PRO A 234 8.15 -17.45 16.54
CA PRO A 234 7.68 -18.82 16.36
C PRO A 234 7.47 -19.22 14.90
N PHE A 235 6.86 -18.37 14.06
CA PHE A 235 6.71 -18.67 12.63
C PHE A 235 8.06 -18.75 11.90
N VAL A 236 9.00 -17.88 12.23
CA VAL A 236 10.38 -17.99 11.71
C VAL A 236 11.04 -19.30 12.14
N MET A 237 10.78 -19.79 13.35
CA MET A 237 11.30 -21.10 13.78
C MET A 237 10.70 -22.25 12.97
N LEU A 238 9.40 -22.21 12.68
CA LEU A 238 8.76 -23.17 11.79
C LEU A 238 9.34 -23.10 10.37
N ASN A 239 9.56 -21.90 9.81
CA ASN A 239 10.20 -21.73 8.51
C ASN A 239 11.59 -22.40 8.45
N ARG A 240 12.37 -22.31 9.55
CA ARG A 240 13.70 -22.93 9.67
C ARG A 240 13.66 -24.44 9.81
N ALA A 241 12.56 -25.01 10.27
CA ALA A 241 12.42 -26.45 10.48
C ALA A 241 12.38 -27.26 9.17
N LYS A 242 12.29 -26.56 8.00
CA LYS A 242 12.25 -27.18 6.66
C LYS A 242 11.18 -28.26 6.52
N LEU A 243 10.02 -28.03 7.12
CA LEU A 243 8.85 -28.89 6.98
C LEU A 243 8.34 -28.87 5.52
N PRO A 244 7.70 -29.94 5.05
CA PRO A 244 6.94 -29.90 3.82
C PRO A 244 5.94 -28.72 3.81
N PRO A 245 5.65 -28.09 2.66
CA PRO A 245 4.81 -26.90 2.60
C PRO A 245 3.46 -27.05 3.29
N GLU A 246 2.78 -28.18 3.12
CA GLU A 246 1.50 -28.46 3.74
C GLU A 246 1.58 -28.57 5.26
N GLU A 247 2.59 -29.26 5.78
CA GLU A 247 2.84 -29.39 7.22
C GLU A 247 3.19 -28.03 7.85
N LEU A 248 3.97 -27.20 7.15
CA LEU A 248 4.33 -25.87 7.59
C LEU A 248 3.07 -24.97 7.72
N GLU A 249 2.19 -24.98 6.73
CA GLU A 249 0.94 -24.20 6.77
C GLU A 249 0.02 -24.71 7.88
N GLN A 250 -0.12 -26.03 8.04
CA GLN A 250 -0.92 -26.62 9.13
C GLN A 250 -0.37 -26.22 10.51
N ALA A 251 0.95 -26.29 10.71
CA ALA A 251 1.60 -25.89 11.96
C ALA A 251 1.38 -24.40 12.26
N LYS A 252 1.51 -23.53 11.26
CA LYS A 252 1.23 -22.10 11.41
C LYS A 252 -0.24 -21.82 11.73
N MET A 253 -1.19 -22.52 11.07
CA MET A 253 -2.62 -22.40 11.36
C MET A 253 -2.95 -22.86 12.79
N ALA A 254 -2.45 -24.01 13.22
CA ALA A 254 -2.65 -24.52 14.57
C ALA A 254 -2.13 -23.53 15.62
N MET A 255 -0.93 -23.00 15.43
CA MET A 255 -0.34 -22.01 16.32
C MET A 255 -1.17 -20.71 16.40
N ARG A 256 -1.70 -20.22 15.28
CA ARG A 256 -2.64 -19.07 15.27
C ARG A 256 -3.91 -19.36 16.06
N GLY A 257 -4.49 -20.54 15.90
CA GLY A 257 -5.68 -20.98 16.63
C GLY A 257 -5.45 -20.94 18.14
N VAL A 258 -4.37 -21.59 18.61
CA VAL A 258 -4.02 -21.59 20.03
C VAL A 258 -3.84 -20.19 20.60
N MET A 259 -3.14 -19.31 19.90
CA MET A 259 -2.89 -17.95 20.37
C MET A 259 -4.16 -17.08 20.39
N ARG A 260 -5.09 -17.28 19.47
CA ARG A 260 -6.40 -16.61 19.51
C ARG A 260 -7.22 -17.05 20.73
N MET A 261 -7.26 -18.34 21.00
CA MET A 261 -7.91 -18.88 22.20
C MET A 261 -7.30 -18.29 23.49
N LEU A 262 -5.96 -18.21 23.57
CA LEU A 262 -5.27 -17.63 24.73
C LEU A 262 -5.52 -16.13 24.87
N ALA A 263 -5.76 -15.40 23.75
CA ALA A 263 -6.08 -13.99 23.75
C ALA A 263 -7.55 -13.69 24.05
N GLY A 264 -8.42 -14.72 24.24
CA GLY A 264 -9.85 -14.54 24.46
C GLY A 264 -10.60 -14.04 23.22
N GLU A 265 -10.03 -14.16 22.04
CA GLU A 265 -10.67 -13.85 20.77
C GLU A 265 -11.41 -15.11 20.30
N GLU A 266 -12.59 -15.36 20.85
CA GLU A 266 -13.54 -16.35 20.29
C GLU A 266 -14.03 -15.86 18.94
N GLY A 267 -14.05 -16.78 17.95
CA GLY A 267 -14.20 -16.58 16.52
C GLY A 267 -15.55 -16.07 16.00
#